data_a1584e315875a702294c40e0e0449a72
#
_entry.id   a1584e315875a702294c40e0e0449a72
#
_cell.length_a   1.000
_cell.length_b   1.000
_cell.length_c   1.000
_cell.angle_alpha   90.00
_cell.angle_beta   90.00
_cell.angle_gamma   90.00
#
_symmetry.space_group_name_H-M   'P 1'
#
loop_
_entity.id
_entity.type
_entity.pdbx_description
1 polymer ?
#
loop_
_entity_poly.entity_id
_entity_poly.type
_entity_poly.pdbx_seq_one_letter_code
_entity_poly.pdbx_strand_id
1 'polypeptide(L)'
;DIRDRCIVVSPIVPMKWTEKGFRYIPFEEGKKTAAELVADNFKSRSRIVSAFHTISEAKLKNLELTLDADTYICGDDTSVVEKIKELVSEIQGLRPIYLGPLSMTYQAEVLTPMLLNGAKKNKLKNPGLKLVV
;
A
#
# COMPACT_ATOMS: atom_id res chain seq x y z
N ASP A 1 17.06 -15.53 -1.97
CA ASP A 1 17.51 -14.83 -3.19
C ASP A 1 16.34 -14.46 -4.06
N ILE A 2 16.14 -13.17 -4.24
CA ILE A 2 15.12 -12.66 -5.15
C ILE A 2 15.75 -12.52 -6.55
N ARG A 3 15.12 -13.18 -7.52
CA ARG A 3 15.58 -13.12 -8.91
C ARG A 3 15.35 -11.74 -9.48
N ASP A 4 16.27 -11.25 -10.34
CA ASP A 4 16.22 -9.92 -10.93
C ASP A 4 14.90 -9.62 -11.69
N ARG A 5 14.23 -10.65 -12.20
CA ARG A 5 12.94 -10.51 -12.90
C ARG A 5 11.72 -10.55 -12.01
N CYS A 6 11.89 -10.82 -10.71
CA CYS A 6 10.76 -10.82 -9.79
C CYS A 6 10.28 -9.39 -9.53
N ILE A 7 8.97 -9.22 -9.44
CA ILE A 7 8.38 -7.97 -8.96
C ILE A 7 8.24 -8.10 -7.45
N VAL A 8 8.69 -7.09 -6.73
CA VAL A 8 8.55 -7.03 -5.27
C VAL A 8 7.47 -6.00 -4.94
N VAL A 9 6.47 -6.41 -4.19
CA VAL A 9 5.39 -5.53 -3.75
C VAL A 9 5.58 -5.20 -2.27
N SER A 10 5.69 -3.92 -1.95
CA SER A 10 5.84 -3.45 -0.57
C SER A 10 4.50 -2.90 -0.05
N PRO A 11 3.90 -3.54 0.97
CA PRO A 11 2.70 -3.02 1.63
C PRO A 11 3.02 -2.34 2.97
N ILE A 12 4.29 -2.04 3.24
CA ILE A 12 4.75 -1.60 4.56
C ILE A 12 4.26 -0.20 4.89
N VAL A 13 3.75 -0.04 6.11
CA VAL A 13 3.34 1.26 6.66
C VAL A 13 4.14 1.51 7.93
N PRO A 14 5.01 2.54 7.95
CA PRO A 14 5.74 2.89 9.17
C PRO A 14 4.81 3.62 10.14
N MET A 15 4.40 2.94 11.19
CA MET A 15 3.52 3.52 12.21
C MET A 15 3.75 2.87 13.56
N LYS A 16 3.34 3.58 14.61
CA LYS A 16 3.32 3.03 15.97
C LYS A 16 2.01 3.38 16.69
N TRP A 17 1.67 2.57 17.68
CA TRP A 17 0.59 2.84 18.60
C TRP A 17 1.05 3.81 19.68
N THR A 18 0.24 4.83 19.94
CA THR A 18 0.47 5.79 21.04
C THR A 18 -0.81 5.90 21.87
N GLU A 19 -0.73 6.60 23.01
CA GLU A 19 -1.91 6.90 23.85
C GLU A 19 -3.02 7.61 23.06
N LYS A 20 -2.65 8.38 22.04
CA LYS A 20 -3.61 9.12 21.20
C LYS A 20 -4.10 8.34 19.99
N GLY A 21 -3.52 7.17 19.72
CA GLY A 21 -3.86 6.31 18.59
C GLY A 21 -2.66 5.95 17.73
N PHE A 22 -2.91 5.41 16.57
CA PHE A 22 -1.87 5.10 15.59
C PHE A 22 -1.28 6.38 15.00
N ARG A 23 0.03 6.42 14.92
CA ARG A 23 0.76 7.57 14.42
C ARG A 23 1.71 7.16 13.30
N TYR A 24 1.66 7.86 12.18
CA TYR A 24 2.62 7.69 11.10
C TYR A 24 4.02 8.12 11.56
N ILE A 25 5.03 7.30 11.25
CA ILE A 25 6.42 7.59 11.62
C ILE A 25 7.24 7.68 10.34
N PRO A 26 7.39 8.87 9.76
CA PRO A 26 8.24 9.04 8.58
C PRO A 26 9.71 8.76 8.95
N PHE A 27 10.45 8.23 8.01
CA PHE A 27 11.89 8.07 8.17
C PHE A 27 12.56 9.44 8.02
N GLU A 28 13.33 9.85 9.02
CA GLU A 28 13.94 11.18 9.06
C GLU A 28 15.06 11.34 8.04
N GLU A 29 15.90 10.33 7.89
CA GLU A 29 17.02 10.36 6.94
C GLU A 29 16.53 10.26 5.50
N GLY A 30 16.80 11.32 4.74
CA GLY A 30 16.47 11.38 3.31
C GLY A 30 14.98 11.46 3.02
N LYS A 31 14.12 11.53 4.03
CA LYS A 31 12.66 11.58 3.89
C LYS A 31 12.10 10.49 2.98
N LYS A 32 12.70 9.30 3.03
CA LYS A 32 12.28 8.16 2.21
C LYS A 32 11.06 7.47 2.78
N THR A 33 10.24 6.97 1.89
CA THR A 33 9.12 6.08 2.24
C THR A 33 9.66 4.68 2.59
N ALA A 34 8.82 3.86 3.23
CA ALA A 34 9.19 2.46 3.50
C ALA A 34 9.49 1.71 2.20
N ALA A 35 8.70 1.94 1.15
CA ALA A 35 8.93 1.30 -0.15
C ALA A 35 10.29 1.67 -0.76
N GLU A 36 10.70 2.94 -0.64
CA GLU A 36 12.00 3.38 -1.13
C GLU A 36 13.16 2.75 -0.35
N LEU A 37 13.01 2.59 0.97
CA LEU A 37 14.00 1.88 1.78
C LEU A 37 14.11 0.40 1.38
N VAL A 38 12.98 -0.24 1.08
CA VAL A 38 13.00 -1.60 0.53
C VAL A 38 13.74 -1.63 -0.79
N ALA A 39 13.45 -0.68 -1.68
CA ALA A 39 14.07 -0.60 -3.01
C ALA A 39 15.60 -0.43 -2.95
N ASP A 40 16.10 0.27 -1.94
CA ASP A 40 17.53 0.48 -1.75
C ASP A 40 18.31 -0.83 -1.53
N ASN A 41 17.63 -1.91 -1.18
CA ASN A 41 18.23 -3.24 -0.97
C ASN A 41 18.23 -4.11 -2.24
N PHE A 42 17.72 -3.61 -3.36
CA PHE A 42 17.65 -4.36 -4.62
C PHE A 42 18.45 -3.67 -5.71
N LYS A 43 18.97 -4.48 -6.63
CA LYS A 43 19.77 -3.97 -7.77
C LYS A 43 18.94 -3.11 -8.71
N SER A 44 17.67 -3.44 -8.90
CA SER A 44 16.78 -2.72 -9.81
C SER A 44 15.56 -2.18 -9.08
N ARG A 45 15.55 -0.87 -8.87
CA ARG A 45 14.42 -0.14 -8.29
C ARG A 45 13.15 -0.27 -9.13
N SER A 46 13.29 -0.47 -10.45
CA SER A 46 12.16 -0.61 -11.35
C SER A 46 11.28 -1.83 -11.06
N ARG A 47 11.83 -2.83 -10.36
CA ARG A 47 11.09 -4.04 -9.98
C ARG A 47 10.28 -3.90 -8.69
N ILE A 48 10.37 -2.76 -8.02
CA ILE A 48 9.68 -2.51 -6.75
C ILE A 48 8.41 -1.71 -7.02
N VAL A 49 7.30 -2.18 -6.46
CA VAL A 49 6.00 -1.53 -6.51
C VAL A 49 5.45 -1.48 -5.08
N SER A 50 4.80 -0.40 -4.71
CA SER A 50 4.06 -0.35 -3.45
C SER A 50 2.57 -0.48 -3.70
N ALA A 51 1.87 -1.24 -2.85
CA ALA A 51 0.44 -1.47 -2.94
C ALA A 51 -0.10 -2.07 -1.63
N PHE A 52 -1.42 -2.16 -1.52
CA PHE A 52 -2.14 -2.83 -0.43
C PHE A 52 -2.04 -2.17 0.95
N HIS A 53 -1.65 -0.91 1.05
CA HIS A 53 -1.50 -0.20 2.33
C HIS A 53 -2.83 0.03 3.05
N THR A 54 -3.92 0.15 2.31
CA THR A 54 -5.22 0.58 2.83
C THR A 54 -6.28 -0.53 2.84
N ILE A 55 -5.86 -1.78 2.63
CA ILE A 55 -6.77 -2.93 2.62
C ILE A 55 -6.57 -3.76 3.88
N SER A 56 -7.67 -4.09 4.55
CA SER A 56 -7.67 -4.98 5.71
C SER A 56 -7.17 -6.37 5.35
N GLU A 57 -6.26 -6.89 6.14
CA GLU A 57 -5.78 -8.27 6.02
C GLU A 57 -6.93 -9.28 6.09
N ALA A 58 -7.88 -9.06 6.99
CA ALA A 58 -9.04 -9.93 7.14
C ALA A 58 -9.87 -10.01 5.86
N LYS A 59 -10.03 -8.88 5.17
CA LYS A 59 -10.74 -8.85 3.88
C LYS A 59 -9.97 -9.55 2.78
N LEU A 60 -8.65 -9.38 2.72
CA LEU A 60 -7.82 -10.04 1.71
C LEU A 60 -7.79 -11.56 1.88
N LYS A 61 -7.88 -12.06 3.11
CA LYS A 61 -7.91 -13.49 3.41
C LYS A 61 -9.22 -14.18 3.04
N ASN A 62 -10.31 -13.43 2.96
CA ASN A 62 -11.62 -14.00 2.64
C ASN A 62 -11.86 -13.97 1.13
N LEU A 63 -11.56 -15.08 0.46
CA LEU A 63 -11.67 -15.20 -0.99
C LEU A 63 -13.11 -15.14 -1.52
N GLU A 64 -14.10 -15.35 -0.67
CA GLU A 64 -15.52 -15.30 -1.04
C GLU A 64 -16.10 -13.88 -0.96
N LEU A 65 -15.37 -12.97 -0.31
CA LEU A 65 -15.83 -11.61 -0.10
C LEU A 65 -15.56 -10.75 -1.33
N THR A 66 -16.59 -10.04 -1.80
CA THR A 66 -16.40 -8.97 -2.78
C THR A 66 -16.04 -7.69 -2.05
N LEU A 67 -14.88 -7.12 -2.38
CA LEU A 67 -14.46 -5.85 -1.80
C LEU A 67 -15.19 -4.67 -2.45
N ASP A 68 -15.14 -3.53 -1.83
CA ASP A 68 -15.59 -2.25 -2.39
C ASP A 68 -14.59 -1.19 -1.92
N ALA A 69 -13.42 -1.20 -2.52
CA ALA A 69 -12.31 -0.35 -2.10
C ALA A 69 -11.29 -0.17 -3.22
N ASP A 70 -10.39 0.78 -3.04
CA ASP A 70 -9.25 0.98 -3.90
C ASP A 70 -7.97 0.53 -3.20
N THR A 71 -6.98 0.12 -3.98
CA THR A 71 -5.59 0.06 -3.52
C THR A 71 -4.75 1.00 -4.36
N TYR A 72 -3.83 1.70 -3.69
CA TYR A 72 -3.03 2.76 -4.29
C TYR A 72 -1.65 2.22 -4.62
N ILE A 73 -1.23 2.39 -5.88
CA ILE A 73 -0.04 1.75 -6.42
C ILE A 73 0.97 2.82 -6.83
N CYS A 74 2.21 2.65 -6.41
CA CYS A 74 3.33 3.48 -6.85
C CYS A 74 4.45 2.59 -7.39
N GLY A 75 5.14 3.07 -8.43
CA GLY A 75 6.27 2.38 -9.03
C GLY A 75 6.89 3.22 -10.11
N ASP A 76 8.19 3.01 -10.36
CA ASP A 76 8.96 3.81 -11.31
C ASP A 76 8.82 3.30 -12.76
N ASP A 77 8.57 2.00 -12.92
CA ASP A 77 8.43 1.36 -14.25
C ASP A 77 6.96 1.08 -14.53
N THR A 78 6.41 1.77 -15.53
CA THR A 78 4.99 1.65 -15.88
C THR A 78 4.61 0.23 -16.33
N SER A 79 5.51 -0.50 -17.00
CA SER A 79 5.22 -1.88 -17.41
C SER A 79 5.08 -2.82 -16.23
N VAL A 80 5.87 -2.61 -15.18
CA VAL A 80 5.79 -3.36 -13.92
C VAL A 80 4.51 -2.99 -13.17
N VAL A 81 4.19 -1.71 -13.10
CA VAL A 81 2.95 -1.21 -12.50
C VAL A 81 1.73 -1.84 -13.17
N GLU A 82 1.71 -1.90 -14.51
CA GLU A 82 0.57 -2.49 -15.24
C GLU A 82 0.36 -3.98 -14.88
N LYS A 83 1.44 -4.73 -14.68
CA LYS A 83 1.33 -6.14 -14.24
C LYS A 83 0.69 -6.26 -12.86
N ILE A 84 1.02 -5.36 -11.95
CA ILE A 84 0.43 -5.34 -10.61
C ILE A 84 -1.03 -4.88 -10.68
N LYS A 85 -1.36 -3.92 -11.54
CA LYS A 85 -2.75 -3.49 -11.76
C LYS A 85 -3.61 -4.67 -12.27
N GLU A 86 -3.09 -5.46 -13.20
CA GLU A 86 -3.78 -6.66 -13.67
C GLU A 86 -4.03 -7.65 -12.54
N LEU A 87 -3.02 -7.90 -11.70
CA LEU A 87 -3.14 -8.79 -10.56
C LEU A 87 -4.19 -8.28 -9.56
N VAL A 88 -4.17 -6.99 -9.24
CA VAL A 88 -5.14 -6.37 -8.34
C VAL A 88 -6.56 -6.50 -8.90
N SER A 89 -6.72 -6.33 -10.21
CA SER A 89 -8.02 -6.42 -10.88
C SER A 89 -8.65 -7.81 -10.82
N GLU A 90 -7.86 -8.85 -10.55
CA GLU A 90 -8.38 -10.20 -10.31
C GLU A 90 -9.03 -10.34 -8.94
N ILE A 91 -8.76 -9.43 -8.01
CA ILE A 91 -9.41 -9.39 -6.71
C ILE A 91 -10.74 -8.66 -6.87
N GLN A 92 -11.83 -9.39 -6.70
CA GLN A 92 -13.17 -8.87 -6.95
C GLN A 92 -13.50 -7.66 -6.06
N GLY A 93 -13.82 -6.53 -6.69
CA GLY A 93 -14.21 -5.32 -6.01
C GLY A 93 -13.05 -4.43 -5.54
N LEU A 94 -11.80 -4.81 -5.83
CA LEU A 94 -10.64 -4.01 -5.53
C LEU A 94 -10.16 -3.30 -6.80
N ARG A 95 -10.14 -1.97 -6.75
CA ARG A 95 -9.77 -1.14 -7.89
C ARG A 95 -8.33 -0.64 -7.74
N PRO A 96 -7.45 -0.86 -8.74
CA PRO A 96 -6.09 -0.33 -8.70
C PRO A 96 -6.06 1.14 -9.11
N ILE A 97 -5.43 1.97 -8.29
CA ILE A 97 -5.26 3.41 -8.56
C ILE A 97 -3.76 3.72 -8.57
N TYR A 98 -3.26 4.15 -9.69
CA TYR A 98 -1.86 4.54 -9.82
C TYR A 98 -1.63 5.97 -9.35
N LEU A 99 -0.68 6.18 -8.44
CA LEU A 99 -0.36 7.50 -7.88
C LEU A 99 0.90 8.13 -8.49
N GLY A 100 1.74 7.36 -9.17
CA GLY A 100 2.98 7.86 -9.73
C GLY A 100 4.21 7.05 -9.31
N PRO A 101 5.41 7.64 -9.39
CA PRO A 101 6.64 6.93 -9.06
C PRO A 101 6.69 6.49 -7.60
N LEU A 102 7.64 5.61 -7.28
CA LEU A 102 7.77 5.02 -5.96
C LEU A 102 7.90 6.05 -4.83
N SER A 103 8.50 7.20 -5.13
CA SER A 103 8.62 8.32 -4.18
C SER A 103 7.27 8.89 -3.70
N MET A 104 6.18 8.60 -4.41
CA MET A 104 4.83 9.04 -4.04
C MET A 104 4.14 8.10 -3.05
N THR A 105 4.80 7.01 -2.67
CA THR A 105 4.23 6.01 -1.74
C THR A 105 3.86 6.60 -0.38
N TYR A 106 4.48 7.70 0.04
CA TYR A 106 4.15 8.33 1.33
C TYR A 106 2.65 8.66 1.44
N GLN A 107 2.02 8.99 0.32
CA GLN A 107 0.59 9.31 0.28
C GLN A 107 -0.27 8.11 0.68
N ALA A 108 0.09 6.91 0.22
CA ALA A 108 -0.60 5.69 0.59
C ALA A 108 -0.24 5.24 2.02
N GLU A 109 1.03 5.37 2.40
CA GLU A 109 1.50 4.98 3.73
C GLU A 109 0.82 5.78 4.84
N VAL A 110 0.64 7.09 4.64
CA VAL A 110 0.04 7.96 5.67
C VAL A 110 -1.46 7.73 5.84
N LEU A 111 -2.15 7.18 4.85
CA LEU A 111 -3.60 6.92 4.94
C LEU A 111 -3.94 5.79 5.91
N THR A 112 -3.05 4.83 6.11
CA THR A 112 -3.33 3.67 6.96
C THR A 112 -3.59 4.04 8.42
N PRO A 113 -2.76 4.84 9.09
CA PRO A 113 -3.07 5.28 10.45
C PRO A 113 -4.41 6.01 10.56
N MET A 114 -4.75 6.83 9.56
CA MET A 114 -6.05 7.50 9.50
C MET A 114 -7.20 6.50 9.52
N LEU A 115 -7.14 5.49 8.68
CA LEU A 115 -8.18 4.46 8.60
C LEU A 115 -8.30 3.68 9.91
N LEU A 116 -7.18 3.29 10.50
CA LEU A 116 -7.16 2.52 11.74
C LEU A 116 -7.68 3.33 12.93
N ASN A 117 -7.30 4.61 13.02
CA ASN A 117 -7.80 5.49 14.07
C ASN A 117 -9.30 5.74 13.92
N GLY A 118 -9.76 6.01 12.70
CA GLY A 118 -11.17 6.20 12.42
C GLY A 118 -12.00 4.97 12.78
N ALA A 119 -11.53 3.80 12.38
CA ALA A 119 -12.21 2.54 12.68
C ALA A 119 -12.27 2.28 14.19
N LYS A 120 -11.14 2.41 14.89
CA LYS A 120 -11.06 2.11 16.31
C LYS A 120 -11.91 3.04 17.16
N LYS A 121 -11.84 4.35 16.90
CA LYS A 121 -12.59 5.36 17.66
C LYS A 121 -14.08 5.34 17.39
N ASN A 122 -14.50 4.84 16.25
CA ASN A 122 -15.90 4.80 15.83
C ASN A 122 -16.49 3.39 15.79
N LYS A 123 -15.76 2.39 16.30
CA LYS A 123 -16.19 0.96 16.35
C LYS A 123 -16.53 0.40 14.97
N LEU A 124 -15.78 0.79 13.96
CA LEU A 124 -15.90 0.26 12.61
C LEU A 124 -14.90 -0.88 12.41
N LYS A 125 -15.28 -1.88 11.63
CA LYS A 125 -14.43 -3.05 11.38
C LYS A 125 -13.90 -3.03 9.95
N ASN A 126 -12.61 -3.35 9.80
CA ASN A 126 -11.99 -3.60 8.51
C ASN A 126 -12.25 -2.48 7.49
N PRO A 127 -11.85 -1.22 7.81
CA PRO A 127 -12.11 -0.11 6.91
C PRO A 127 -11.31 -0.24 5.61
N GLY A 128 -11.88 0.31 4.55
CA GLY A 128 -11.19 0.50 3.29
C GLY A 128 -11.32 1.96 2.86
N LEU A 129 -10.69 2.30 1.76
CA LEU A 129 -10.75 3.63 1.19
C LEU A 129 -11.06 3.52 -0.30
N LYS A 130 -11.92 4.39 -0.80
CA LYS A 130 -12.31 4.41 -2.20
C LYS A 130 -12.43 5.86 -2.69
N LEU A 131 -11.84 6.13 -3.84
CA LEU A 131 -12.06 7.41 -4.51
C LEU A 131 -13.46 7.39 -5.15
N VAL A 132 -14.33 8.25 -4.65
CA VAL A 132 -15.69 8.39 -5.15
C VAL A 132 -15.69 9.38 -6.30
N VAL A 133 -16.27 8.96 -7.43
CA VAL A 133 -16.31 9.76 -8.66
C VAL A 133 -17.74 10.13 -9.01
#